data_a843ce4a8e81f43116fedc6feff8304d
#
_entry.id   a843ce4a8e81f43116fedc6feff8304d
#
_cell.length_a   1.000
_cell.length_b   1.000
_cell.length_c   1.000
_cell.angle_alpha   90.00
_cell.angle_beta   90.00
_cell.angle_gamma   90.00
#
_symmetry.space_group_name_H-M   'P 1'
#
loop_
_entity.id
_entity.type
_entity.pdbx_description
1 polymer ?
#
loop_
_entity_poly.entity_id
_entity_poly.type
_entity_poly.pdbx_seq_one_letter_code
_entity_poly.pdbx_strand_id
1 'polypeptide(L)'
;MKRFLKRSHQGNNGFTLIELLIVIGIIGVLSAVVLPNVTGLIGTGQTEGAKAELVTIQTAVDTMMAKEGLTLVTATSATSNMGAFPTGKPLYPNYLRTATSKGTYSCDAAGLVTQATTGY
;
A
#
# COMPACT_ATOMS: atom_id res chain seq x y z
N MET A 1 19.06 13.00 -56.17
CA MET A 1 18.56 13.44 -54.87
C MET A 1 17.12 13.05 -54.61
N LYS A 2 16.25 13.45 -55.47
CA LYS A 2 14.84 13.11 -55.26
C LYS A 2 14.63 11.62 -55.19
N ARG A 3 15.31 10.88 -55.96
CA ARG A 3 15.21 9.45 -55.99
C ARG A 3 15.66 8.84 -54.68
N PHE A 4 16.69 9.38 -54.15
CA PHE A 4 17.22 8.92 -52.87
C PHE A 4 16.24 9.16 -51.73
N LEU A 5 15.68 10.35 -51.67
CA LEU A 5 14.70 10.69 -50.69
C LEU A 5 13.45 9.80 -50.79
N LYS A 6 13.04 9.55 -52.01
CA LYS A 6 11.92 8.69 -52.26
C LYS A 6 12.18 7.28 -51.81
N ARG A 7 13.36 6.80 -52.03
CA ARG A 7 13.77 5.52 -51.57
C ARG A 7 13.75 5.42 -50.09
N SER A 8 14.22 6.44 -49.46
CA SER A 8 14.22 6.54 -48.03
C SER A 8 12.83 6.36 -47.46
N HIS A 9 11.86 6.99 -48.09
CA HIS A 9 10.47 6.86 -47.64
C HIS A 9 9.91 5.48 -47.92
N GLN A 10 10.34 4.90 -49.01
CA GLN A 10 9.85 3.59 -49.38
C GLN A 10 10.57 2.48 -48.68
N GLY A 11 11.53 2.82 -47.87
CA GLY A 11 12.38 1.84 -47.26
C GLY A 11 11.69 0.96 -46.22
N ASN A 12 10.42 1.07 -46.05
CA ASN A 12 9.69 0.21 -45.15
C ASN A 12 10.21 0.16 -43.76
N ASN A 13 11.36 0.72 -43.56
CA ASN A 13 12.04 0.63 -42.30
C ASN A 13 11.80 1.83 -41.46
N GLY A 14 11.20 2.84 -41.99
CA GLY A 14 11.01 4.07 -41.29
C GLY A 14 9.56 4.41 -41.14
N PHE A 15 9.28 5.16 -40.15
CA PHE A 15 7.98 5.77 -39.97
C PHE A 15 7.98 7.12 -40.67
N THR A 16 6.82 7.54 -41.12
CA THR A 16 6.69 8.89 -41.63
C THR A 16 6.67 9.84 -40.42
N LEU A 17 6.99 11.09 -40.67
CA LEU A 17 7.00 12.11 -39.65
C LEU A 17 5.61 12.23 -39.00
N ILE A 18 4.57 12.15 -39.81
CA ILE A 18 3.23 12.29 -39.32
C ILE A 18 2.80 11.10 -38.42
N GLU A 19 3.29 9.91 -38.70
CA GLU A 19 3.04 8.77 -37.86
C GLU A 19 3.62 8.96 -36.48
N LEU A 20 4.85 9.47 -36.43
CA LEU A 20 5.49 9.77 -35.15
C LEU A 20 4.75 10.84 -34.38
N LEU A 21 4.29 11.88 -35.09
CA LEU A 21 3.54 12.95 -34.44
C LEU A 21 2.23 12.44 -33.85
N ILE A 22 1.54 11.57 -34.56
CA ILE A 22 0.30 10.98 -34.07
C ILE A 22 0.55 10.13 -32.84
N VAL A 23 1.57 9.32 -32.85
CA VAL A 23 1.90 8.47 -31.71
C VAL A 23 2.24 9.30 -30.49
N ILE A 24 3.07 10.31 -30.65
CA ILE A 24 3.44 11.21 -29.55
C ILE A 24 2.22 11.93 -29.02
N GLY A 25 1.34 12.38 -29.91
CA GLY A 25 0.12 13.06 -29.52
C GLY A 25 -0.81 12.18 -28.70
N ILE A 26 -0.98 10.94 -29.09
CA ILE A 26 -1.81 9.99 -28.37
C ILE A 26 -1.21 9.68 -27.00
N ILE A 27 0.07 9.44 -26.94
CA ILE A 27 0.77 9.21 -25.67
C ILE A 27 0.60 10.38 -24.73
N GLY A 28 0.73 11.60 -25.25
CA GLY A 28 0.56 12.81 -24.45
C GLY A 28 -0.84 12.92 -23.83
N VAL A 29 -1.87 12.66 -24.63
CA VAL A 29 -3.25 12.71 -24.15
C VAL A 29 -3.51 11.63 -23.11
N LEU A 30 -3.05 10.41 -23.37
CA LEU A 30 -3.23 9.33 -22.43
C LEU A 30 -2.51 9.58 -21.11
N SER A 31 -1.32 10.16 -21.17
CA SER A 31 -0.58 10.49 -19.95
C SER A 31 -1.32 11.50 -19.09
N ALA A 32 -1.98 12.47 -19.69
CA ALA A 32 -2.73 13.47 -18.97
C ALA A 32 -3.93 12.87 -18.23
N VAL A 33 -4.51 11.79 -18.76
CA VAL A 33 -5.64 11.12 -18.14
C VAL A 33 -5.19 10.16 -17.04
N VAL A 34 -4.11 9.43 -17.30
CA VAL A 34 -3.64 8.37 -16.39
C VAL A 34 -3.06 8.93 -15.10
N LEU A 35 -2.30 10.01 -15.18
CA LEU A 35 -1.63 10.56 -14.00
C LEU A 35 -2.56 10.88 -12.83
N PRO A 36 -3.66 11.59 -13.03
CA PRO A 36 -4.59 11.85 -11.93
C PRO A 36 -5.16 10.57 -11.33
N ASN A 37 -5.47 9.58 -12.15
CA ASN A 37 -6.01 8.32 -11.68
C ASN A 37 -5.01 7.55 -10.83
N VAL A 38 -3.76 7.54 -11.26
CA VAL A 38 -2.70 6.87 -10.50
C VAL A 38 -2.51 7.52 -9.14
N THR A 39 -2.55 8.85 -9.09
CA THR A 39 -2.43 9.58 -7.83
C THR A 39 -3.56 9.21 -6.87
N GLY A 40 -4.79 9.12 -7.38
CA GLY A 40 -5.92 8.71 -6.58
C GLY A 40 -5.78 7.28 -6.05
N LEU A 41 -5.26 6.38 -6.87
CA LEU A 41 -5.03 4.99 -6.47
C LEU A 41 -3.97 4.87 -5.38
N ILE A 42 -2.93 5.69 -5.43
CA ILE A 42 -1.90 5.69 -4.39
C ILE A 42 -2.51 6.06 -3.04
N GLY A 43 -3.31 7.12 -2.99
CA GLY A 43 -4.01 7.52 -1.78
C GLY A 43 -4.94 6.44 -1.26
N THR A 44 -5.70 5.80 -2.14
CA THR A 44 -6.57 4.68 -1.79
C THR A 44 -5.76 3.50 -1.27
N GLY A 45 -4.63 3.20 -1.90
CA GLY A 45 -3.75 2.11 -1.47
C GLY A 45 -3.23 2.31 -0.06
N GLN A 46 -2.85 3.53 0.29
CA GLN A 46 -2.39 3.84 1.64
C GLN A 46 -3.51 3.69 2.67
N THR A 47 -4.70 4.14 2.34
CA THR A 47 -5.86 4.00 3.23
C THR A 47 -6.21 2.53 3.45
N GLU A 48 -6.24 1.75 2.40
CA GLU A 48 -6.53 0.32 2.50
C GLU A 48 -5.42 -0.43 3.22
N GLY A 49 -4.16 -0.02 3.03
CA GLY A 49 -3.03 -0.57 3.76
C GLY A 49 -3.14 -0.32 5.26
N ALA A 50 -3.55 0.88 5.65
CA ALA A 50 -3.77 1.22 7.05
C ALA A 50 -4.88 0.37 7.66
N LYS A 51 -5.98 0.19 6.94
CA LYS A 51 -7.08 -0.66 7.40
C LYS A 51 -6.66 -2.11 7.53
N ALA A 52 -5.89 -2.60 6.55
CA ALA A 52 -5.40 -3.98 6.57
C ALA A 52 -4.48 -4.24 7.76
N GLU A 53 -3.64 -3.28 8.10
CA GLU A 53 -2.77 -3.40 9.26
C GLU A 53 -3.59 -3.45 10.56
N LEU A 54 -4.59 -2.61 10.69
CA LEU A 54 -5.48 -2.62 11.85
C LEU A 54 -6.17 -3.98 11.99
N VAL A 55 -6.72 -4.51 10.91
CA VAL A 55 -7.37 -5.83 10.93
C VAL A 55 -6.37 -6.92 11.30
N THR A 56 -5.17 -6.84 10.80
CA THR A 56 -4.11 -7.82 11.09
C THR A 56 -3.78 -7.82 12.58
N ILE A 57 -3.63 -6.65 13.19
CA ILE A 57 -3.30 -6.53 14.60
C ILE A 57 -4.48 -6.97 15.47
N GLN A 58 -5.71 -6.59 15.11
CA GLN A 58 -6.90 -7.04 15.84
C GLN A 58 -7.01 -8.57 15.77
N THR A 59 -6.78 -9.16 14.61
CA THR A 59 -6.81 -10.62 14.45
C THR A 59 -5.74 -11.27 15.29
N ALA A 60 -4.57 -10.68 15.37
CA ALA A 60 -3.48 -11.20 16.19
C ALA A 60 -3.84 -11.18 17.68
N VAL A 61 -4.46 -10.10 18.15
CA VAL A 61 -4.93 -9.99 19.53
C VAL A 61 -6.02 -11.03 19.80
N ASP A 62 -6.98 -11.16 18.91
CA ASP A 62 -8.07 -12.14 19.07
C ASP A 62 -7.53 -13.57 19.09
N THR A 63 -6.58 -13.87 18.24
CA THR A 63 -5.93 -15.18 18.19
C THR A 63 -5.16 -15.47 19.46
N MET A 64 -4.43 -14.50 19.96
CA MET A 64 -3.68 -14.62 21.21
C MET A 64 -4.64 -14.87 22.37
N MET A 65 -5.71 -14.10 22.48
CA MET A 65 -6.69 -14.28 23.54
C MET A 65 -7.36 -15.65 23.46
N ALA A 66 -7.73 -16.08 22.27
CA ALA A 66 -8.36 -17.38 22.07
C ALA A 66 -7.40 -18.52 22.41
N LYS A 67 -6.16 -18.43 22.00
CA LYS A 67 -5.16 -19.46 22.23
C LYS A 67 -4.79 -19.59 23.70
N GLU A 68 -4.72 -18.46 24.40
CA GLU A 68 -4.35 -18.45 25.82
C GLU A 68 -5.56 -18.49 26.75
N GLY A 69 -6.77 -18.54 26.19
CA GLY A 69 -7.99 -18.63 26.99
C GLY A 69 -8.28 -17.36 27.78
N LEU A 70 -7.88 -16.21 27.28
CA LEU A 70 -8.05 -14.95 27.96
C LEU A 70 -9.38 -14.29 27.58
N THR A 71 -10.05 -13.72 28.55
CA THR A 71 -11.23 -12.88 28.30
C THR A 71 -10.91 -11.40 28.43
N LEU A 72 -9.78 -11.09 29.04
CA LEU A 72 -9.33 -9.71 29.26
C LEU A 72 -7.82 -9.63 28.98
N VAL A 73 -7.39 -8.46 28.59
CA VAL A 73 -5.98 -8.13 28.41
C VAL A 73 -5.70 -6.82 29.15
N THR A 74 -4.42 -6.50 29.32
CA THR A 74 -4.05 -5.22 29.91
C THR A 74 -4.24 -4.11 28.89
N ALA A 75 -5.01 -3.09 29.23
CA ALA A 75 -5.16 -1.93 28.37
C ALA A 75 -3.80 -1.30 28.12
N THR A 76 -3.51 -1.00 26.87
CA THR A 76 -2.19 -0.53 26.44
C THR A 76 -2.33 0.77 25.67
N SER A 77 -1.48 1.75 25.98
CA SER A 77 -1.42 3.02 25.27
C SER A 77 -0.92 2.81 23.85
N ALA A 78 -1.17 3.78 22.99
CA ALA A 78 -0.79 3.71 21.57
C ALA A 78 0.71 3.51 21.43
N THR A 79 1.09 2.47 20.71
CA THR A 79 2.48 2.13 20.43
C THR A 79 2.58 1.42 19.10
N SER A 80 3.76 1.50 18.48
CA SER A 80 4.10 0.71 17.29
C SER A 80 4.93 -0.52 17.65
N ASN A 81 5.29 -0.68 18.93
CA ASN A 81 6.12 -1.79 19.36
C ASN A 81 5.26 -3.01 19.68
N MET A 82 5.19 -3.93 18.75
CA MET A 82 4.40 -5.15 18.91
C MET A 82 5.07 -6.18 19.81
N GLY A 83 6.32 -5.98 20.17
CA GLY A 83 7.01 -6.78 21.16
C GLY A 83 6.60 -6.44 22.58
N ALA A 84 5.82 -5.36 22.76
CA ALA A 84 5.30 -4.95 24.06
C ALA A 84 3.80 -4.66 24.00
N PHE A 85 3.11 -5.11 22.98
CA PHE A 85 1.69 -4.84 22.76
C PHE A 85 0.92 -6.14 22.53
N PRO A 86 -0.14 -6.43 23.26
CA PRO A 86 -0.58 -5.75 24.49
C PRO A 86 0.41 -5.96 25.64
N THR A 87 0.35 -5.09 26.63
CA THR A 87 1.28 -5.15 27.75
C THR A 87 1.22 -6.50 28.45
N GLY A 88 2.35 -7.16 28.60
CA GLY A 88 2.47 -8.46 29.23
C GLY A 88 2.10 -9.64 28.34
N LYS A 89 1.56 -9.41 27.15
CA LYS A 89 1.18 -10.47 26.20
C LYS A 89 1.56 -10.03 24.80
N PRO A 90 2.86 -9.96 24.47
CA PRO A 90 3.31 -9.44 23.20
C PRO A 90 2.84 -10.28 22.02
N LEU A 91 2.50 -9.60 20.93
CA LEU A 91 2.08 -10.28 19.71
C LEU A 91 3.27 -10.78 18.89
N TYR A 92 4.40 -10.07 18.96
CA TYR A 92 5.63 -10.50 18.31
C TYR A 92 6.44 -11.38 19.26
N PRO A 93 7.00 -12.48 18.82
CA PRO A 93 7.00 -13.02 17.45
C PRO A 93 5.92 -14.06 17.17
N ASN A 94 5.12 -14.45 18.15
CA ASN A 94 4.25 -15.61 18.04
C ASN A 94 3.01 -15.38 17.18
N TYR A 95 2.49 -14.16 17.16
CA TYR A 95 1.24 -13.83 16.47
C TYR A 95 1.43 -12.83 15.34
N LEU A 96 2.55 -12.12 15.35
CA LEU A 96 2.94 -11.19 14.29
C LEU A 96 4.38 -11.47 13.90
N ARG A 97 4.68 -11.27 12.64
CA ARG A 97 6.02 -11.51 12.12
C ARG A 97 6.96 -10.33 12.28
N THR A 98 6.41 -9.16 12.50
CA THR A 98 7.21 -7.94 12.62
C THR A 98 7.09 -7.38 14.02
N ALA A 99 8.20 -6.86 14.53
CA ALA A 99 8.24 -6.27 15.86
C ALA A 99 7.67 -4.87 15.90
N THR A 100 7.59 -4.20 14.76
CA THR A 100 7.14 -2.81 14.68
C THR A 100 6.09 -2.68 13.59
N SER A 101 4.97 -2.03 13.92
CA SER A 101 3.94 -1.70 12.95
C SER A 101 4.22 -0.33 12.35
N LYS A 102 3.59 -0.02 11.23
CA LYS A 102 3.72 1.32 10.63
C LYS A 102 2.93 2.35 11.41
N GLY A 103 1.72 2.01 11.82
CA GLY A 103 0.90 2.88 12.63
C GLY A 103 1.07 2.60 14.11
N THR A 104 0.46 3.42 14.95
CA THR A 104 0.42 3.17 16.38
C THR A 104 -0.96 2.69 16.78
N TYR A 105 -0.98 1.76 17.73
CA TYR A 105 -2.20 1.07 18.14
C TYR A 105 -2.29 1.03 19.64
N SER A 106 -3.52 1.15 20.12
CA SER A 106 -3.84 0.97 21.54
C SER A 106 -4.88 -0.13 21.66
N CYS A 107 -5.01 -0.72 22.82
CA CYS A 107 -6.08 -1.66 23.08
C CYS A 107 -6.71 -1.40 24.45
N ASP A 108 -7.97 -1.74 24.57
CA ASP A 108 -8.66 -1.69 25.85
C ASP A 108 -8.58 -3.06 26.55
N ALA A 109 -9.16 -3.15 27.73
CA ALA A 109 -9.10 -4.38 28.51
C ALA A 109 -9.85 -5.54 27.85
N ALA A 110 -10.78 -5.27 26.96
CA ALA A 110 -11.52 -6.30 26.23
C ALA A 110 -10.77 -6.78 24.99
N GLY A 111 -9.65 -6.17 24.67
CA GLY A 111 -8.86 -6.54 23.50
C GLY A 111 -9.24 -5.83 22.21
N LEU A 112 -10.06 -4.79 22.29
CA LEU A 112 -10.41 -4.00 21.11
C LEU A 112 -9.24 -3.09 20.75
N VAL A 113 -8.72 -3.26 19.55
CA VAL A 113 -7.60 -2.49 19.04
C VAL A 113 -8.10 -1.23 18.34
N THR A 114 -7.48 -0.10 18.65
CA THR A 114 -7.79 1.19 18.05
C THR A 114 -6.52 1.73 17.40
N GLN A 115 -6.62 2.16 16.16
CA GLN A 115 -5.50 2.75 15.45
C GLN A 115 -5.41 4.25 15.78
N ALA A 116 -4.33 4.64 16.42
CA ALA A 116 -4.12 6.04 16.81
C ALA A 116 -3.53 6.84 15.65
N THR A 117 -2.53 6.30 14.96
CA THR A 117 -1.96 6.90 13.76
C THR A 117 -1.76 5.81 12.71
N THR A 118 -1.81 6.17 11.44
CA THR A 118 -1.73 5.18 10.37
C THR A 118 -0.29 4.87 9.95
N GLY A 119 0.62 5.80 10.09
CA GLY A 119 1.98 5.64 9.59
C GLY A 119 2.13 5.68 8.08
N TYR A 120 1.06 5.93 7.37
CA TYR A 120 1.05 6.00 5.90
C TYR A 120 0.87 7.41 5.39
#